data_602ca0896c31611b77d680b563cab71a
#
_entry.id   602ca0896c31611b77d680b563cab71a
#
_cell.length_a   1.000
_cell.length_b   1.000
_cell.length_c   1.000
_cell.angle_alpha   90.00
_cell.angle_beta   90.00
_cell.angle_gamma   90.00
#
_symmetry.space_group_name_H-M   'P 1'
#
loop_
_entity.id
_entity.type
_entity.pdbx_description
1 polymer ?
#
loop_
_entity_poly.entity_id
_entity_poly.type
_entity_poly.pdbx_seq_one_letter_code
_entity_poly.pdbx_strand_id
1 'polypeptide(L)'
;MWFKIILVLAASSALVSCRLSPRDTPARAYLPPVVTPAFVPFAAPISQMQRMLAQARGLDPTVLQLALESQRCAVERGLAKASRRMAVIDYSLPSTQTRMWVFDLSDAKLLFAEHVAHGKNSGENMATRFSNAEGSLQSSLGLFTAAETYDGENGYSLRMDGLEPGVNDRARERLLVIHGADYVNPQQATRQGRLGRSWGCPALRRAVAHQVIDSLKGGQTVFAYYPDSQWLGGSRFLGCNASGALAATLAR
;
A
#
# COMPACT_ATOMS: atom_id res chain seq x y z
N MET A 1 73.19 87.50 29.83
CA MET A 1 74.72 87.44 29.70
C MET A 1 75.11 86.01 29.26
N TRP A 2 75.89 85.99 28.21
CA TRP A 2 76.65 84.90 27.65
C TRP A 2 76.01 84.09 26.59
N PHE A 3 76.26 84.39 25.34
CA PHE A 3 77.20 83.94 24.33
C PHE A 3 76.95 82.46 23.85
N LYS A 4 76.35 82.35 22.71
CA LYS A 4 76.89 82.03 21.38
C LYS A 4 77.93 80.92 21.33
N ILE A 5 77.68 79.93 20.49
CA ILE A 5 78.55 79.55 19.38
C ILE A 5 77.72 78.73 18.34
N ILE A 6 77.80 79.20 17.12
CA ILE A 6 77.29 78.54 15.92
C ILE A 6 78.39 77.63 15.39
N LEU A 7 78.09 76.40 15.10
CA LEU A 7 78.97 75.50 14.34
C LEU A 7 78.23 75.02 13.08
N VAL A 8 78.69 75.50 11.97
CA VAL A 8 78.24 75.08 10.63
C VAL A 8 79.07 73.84 10.26
N LEU A 9 78.41 72.73 10.00
CA LEU A 9 79.06 71.53 9.41
C LEU A 9 78.37 71.22 8.09
N ALA A 10 79.11 71.34 7.03
CA ALA A 10 78.73 70.94 5.69
C ALA A 10 78.64 69.45 5.56
N ALA A 11 77.51 68.90 5.20
CA ALA A 11 77.33 67.48 4.92
C ALA A 11 77.28 67.27 3.41
N SER A 12 78.25 66.56 2.91
CA SER A 12 78.33 66.06 1.55
C SER A 12 77.26 65.04 1.21
N SER A 13 76.50 65.32 0.20
CA SER A 13 75.47 64.44 -0.32
C SER A 13 76.09 63.35 -1.20
N ALA A 14 76.14 62.10 -0.69
CA ALA A 14 76.43 60.91 -1.46
C ALA A 14 75.09 60.33 -2.02
N LEU A 15 74.87 60.47 -3.29
CA LEU A 15 73.78 59.86 -4.02
C LEU A 15 74.05 58.35 -4.16
N VAL A 16 73.38 57.53 -3.30
CA VAL A 16 73.36 56.07 -3.44
C VAL A 16 72.20 55.71 -4.42
N SER A 17 72.56 55.33 -5.63
CA SER A 17 71.60 54.75 -6.59
C SER A 17 71.21 53.36 -6.21
N CYS A 18 70.08 53.23 -5.56
CA CYS A 18 69.46 51.90 -5.36
C CYS A 18 68.92 51.39 -6.70
N ARG A 19 69.56 50.37 -7.26
CA ARG A 19 69.02 49.56 -8.33
C ARG A 19 67.95 48.66 -7.72
N LEU A 20 66.72 48.89 -8.11
CA LEU A 20 65.63 48.00 -7.80
C LEU A 20 65.79 46.70 -8.61
N SER A 21 66.06 45.56 -7.94
CA SER A 21 65.97 44.25 -8.53
C SER A 21 64.51 43.94 -8.93
N PRO A 22 64.27 43.22 -10.05
CA PRO A 22 62.94 42.77 -10.38
C PRO A 22 62.35 41.90 -9.21
N ARG A 23 61.22 42.30 -8.73
CA ARG A 23 60.50 41.51 -7.74
C ARG A 23 60.12 40.19 -8.41
N ASP A 24 60.62 39.07 -7.87
CA ASP A 24 60.14 37.74 -8.16
C ASP A 24 58.66 37.69 -7.84
N THR A 25 57.85 37.59 -8.83
CA THR A 25 56.40 37.33 -8.66
C THR A 25 56.28 35.91 -8.11
N PRO A 26 55.67 35.68 -6.93
CA PRO A 26 55.52 34.34 -6.42
C PRO A 26 54.70 33.51 -7.41
N ALA A 27 55.22 32.38 -7.81
CA ALA A 27 54.51 31.44 -8.66
C ALA A 27 53.17 31.12 -8.01
N ARG A 28 52.07 31.39 -8.75
CA ARG A 28 50.72 31.08 -8.33
C ARG A 28 50.63 29.57 -8.10
N ALA A 29 50.54 29.15 -6.84
CA ALA A 29 50.37 27.75 -6.49
C ALA A 29 49.14 27.20 -7.23
N TYR A 30 49.34 26.20 -8.07
CA TYR A 30 48.25 25.45 -8.72
C TYR A 30 47.54 24.62 -7.64
N LEU A 31 46.37 25.07 -7.19
CA LEU A 31 45.48 24.26 -6.42
C LEU A 31 44.74 23.36 -7.39
N PRO A 32 44.84 22.02 -7.21
CA PRO A 32 44.06 21.11 -8.03
C PRO A 32 42.54 21.38 -7.82
N PRO A 33 41.70 21.19 -8.84
CA PRO A 33 40.26 21.40 -8.71
C PRO A 33 39.75 20.55 -7.56
N VAL A 34 39.04 21.15 -6.61
CA VAL A 34 38.32 20.44 -5.55
C VAL A 34 37.24 19.63 -6.24
N VAL A 35 37.48 18.32 -6.37
CA VAL A 35 36.45 17.38 -6.81
C VAL A 35 35.47 17.25 -5.67
N THR A 36 34.41 18.04 -5.68
CA THR A 36 33.25 17.80 -4.80
C THR A 36 32.69 16.44 -5.18
N PRO A 37 32.62 15.46 -4.25
CA PRO A 37 31.97 14.20 -4.56
C PRO A 37 30.54 14.51 -5.00
N ALA A 38 30.14 13.95 -6.15
CA ALA A 38 28.77 14.06 -6.62
C ALA A 38 27.85 13.58 -5.49
N PHE A 39 26.93 14.43 -5.03
CA PHE A 39 25.92 14.06 -4.04
C PHE A 39 25.05 12.97 -4.69
N VAL A 40 25.28 11.71 -4.29
CA VAL A 40 24.37 10.61 -4.63
C VAL A 40 23.18 10.77 -3.70
N PRO A 41 22.00 11.15 -4.18
CA PRO A 41 20.84 11.28 -3.32
C PRO A 41 20.57 9.91 -2.70
N PHE A 42 20.54 9.84 -1.38
CA PHE A 42 20.12 8.66 -0.64
C PHE A 42 18.69 8.35 -1.09
N ALA A 43 18.47 7.21 -1.76
CA ALA A 43 17.13 6.83 -2.17
C ALA A 43 16.24 6.77 -0.92
N ALA A 44 15.12 7.48 -0.94
CA ALA A 44 14.16 7.44 0.17
C ALA A 44 13.76 5.98 0.44
N PRO A 45 13.61 5.58 1.71
CA PRO A 45 13.23 4.20 2.03
C PRO A 45 11.91 3.85 1.36
N ILE A 46 11.87 2.70 0.68
CA ILE A 46 10.67 2.20 -0.01
C ILE A 46 9.56 2.02 1.03
N SER A 47 8.41 2.65 0.80
CA SER A 47 7.26 2.56 1.71
C SER A 47 6.75 1.12 1.84
N GLN A 48 6.06 0.82 2.95
CA GLN A 48 5.40 -0.48 3.16
C GLN A 48 4.50 -0.84 1.96
N MET A 49 3.66 0.08 1.55
CA MET A 49 2.74 -0.10 0.40
C MET A 49 3.50 -0.39 -0.91
N GLN A 50 4.59 0.32 -1.18
CA GLN A 50 5.41 0.06 -2.38
C GLN A 50 6.03 -1.34 -2.36
N ARG A 51 6.49 -1.83 -1.19
CA ARG A 51 6.98 -3.22 -1.07
C ARG A 51 5.89 -4.26 -1.31
N MET A 52 4.67 -4.00 -0.85
CA MET A 52 3.52 -4.88 -1.08
C MET A 52 3.14 -4.91 -2.57
N LEU A 53 3.03 -3.76 -3.22
CA LEU A 53 2.69 -3.64 -4.63
C LEU A 53 3.73 -4.28 -5.56
N ALA A 54 5.02 -4.17 -5.22
CA ALA A 54 6.09 -4.79 -6.02
C ALA A 54 5.95 -6.33 -6.11
N GLN A 55 5.26 -6.97 -5.16
CA GLN A 55 5.02 -8.41 -5.11
C GLN A 55 3.64 -8.80 -5.67
N ALA A 56 2.66 -7.89 -5.63
CA ALA A 56 1.25 -8.15 -5.92
C ALA A 56 0.90 -7.74 -7.35
N ARG A 57 1.30 -8.54 -8.33
CA ARG A 57 0.99 -8.27 -9.73
C ARG A 57 -0.51 -8.14 -9.96
N GLY A 58 -0.92 -7.09 -10.65
CA GLY A 58 -2.32 -6.82 -11.02
C GLY A 58 -3.17 -6.17 -9.93
N LEU A 59 -2.65 -6.00 -8.72
CA LEU A 59 -3.33 -5.23 -7.68
C LEU A 59 -3.20 -3.73 -7.96
N ASP A 60 -4.35 -3.06 -8.05
CA ASP A 60 -4.40 -1.60 -8.20
C ASP A 60 -3.89 -0.91 -6.91
N PRO A 61 -2.95 0.04 -7.02
CA PRO A 61 -2.44 0.79 -5.87
C PRO A 61 -3.53 1.47 -5.05
N THR A 62 -4.57 1.97 -5.71
CA THR A 62 -5.72 2.62 -5.06
C THR A 62 -6.51 1.63 -4.20
N VAL A 63 -6.73 0.42 -4.72
CA VAL A 63 -7.43 -0.66 -3.97
C VAL A 63 -6.65 -1.05 -2.73
N LEU A 64 -5.33 -1.21 -2.84
CA LEU A 64 -4.49 -1.50 -1.67
C LEU A 64 -4.49 -0.36 -0.66
N GLN A 65 -4.41 0.89 -1.11
CA GLN A 65 -4.49 2.06 -0.25
C GLN A 65 -5.81 2.09 0.54
N LEU A 66 -6.95 1.95 -0.14
CA LEU A 66 -8.27 1.92 0.48
C LEU A 66 -8.38 0.78 1.52
N ALA A 67 -7.83 -0.40 1.20
CA ALA A 67 -7.82 -1.54 2.11
C ALA A 67 -7.05 -1.24 3.41
N LEU A 68 -5.81 -0.74 3.29
CA LEU A 68 -4.97 -0.41 4.44
C LEU A 68 -5.58 0.70 5.30
N GLU A 69 -6.16 1.72 4.68
CA GLU A 69 -6.81 2.82 5.39
C GLU A 69 -8.10 2.40 6.07
N SER A 70 -8.91 1.55 5.42
CA SER A 70 -10.11 0.98 6.04
C SER A 70 -9.79 0.20 7.30
N GLN A 71 -8.76 -0.64 7.25
CA GLN A 71 -8.30 -1.39 8.43
C GLN A 71 -7.84 -0.46 9.54
N ARG A 72 -6.97 0.51 9.22
CA ARG A 72 -6.47 1.48 10.20
C ARG A 72 -7.63 2.25 10.86
N CYS A 73 -8.57 2.74 10.04
CA CYS A 73 -9.77 3.42 10.53
C CYS A 73 -10.60 2.56 11.47
N ALA A 74 -10.83 1.29 11.13
CA ALA A 74 -11.58 0.36 11.97
C ALA A 74 -10.89 0.12 13.31
N VAL A 75 -9.56 0.00 13.32
CA VAL A 75 -8.76 -0.14 14.55
C VAL A 75 -8.81 1.10 15.41
N GLU A 76 -8.59 2.29 14.83
CA GLU A 76 -8.65 3.58 15.55
C GLU A 76 -10.02 3.84 16.18
N ARG A 77 -11.09 3.33 15.56
CA ARG A 77 -12.46 3.41 16.10
C ARG A 77 -12.83 2.28 17.06
N GLY A 78 -11.92 1.37 17.37
CA GLY A 78 -12.16 0.22 18.24
C GLY A 78 -13.12 -0.82 17.67
N LEU A 79 -13.36 -0.82 16.35
CA LEU A 79 -14.28 -1.74 15.66
C LEU A 79 -13.59 -2.99 15.10
N ALA A 80 -12.28 -2.98 15.02
CA ALA A 80 -11.45 -4.13 14.71
C ALA A 80 -10.20 -4.12 15.59
N LYS A 81 -9.60 -5.29 15.78
CA LYS A 81 -8.26 -5.39 16.38
C LYS A 81 -7.21 -5.13 15.31
N ALA A 82 -6.05 -4.62 15.73
CA ALA A 82 -4.90 -4.55 14.84
C ALA A 82 -4.58 -5.96 14.33
N SER A 83 -4.71 -6.18 13.04
CA SER A 83 -4.45 -7.48 12.44
C SER A 83 -3.07 -7.50 11.79
N ARG A 84 -2.37 -8.62 11.96
CA ARG A 84 -1.08 -8.85 11.33
C ARG A 84 -1.22 -9.16 9.84
N ARG A 85 -2.36 -9.73 9.45
CA ARG A 85 -2.59 -10.17 8.07
C ARG A 85 -3.85 -9.56 7.50
N MET A 86 -3.84 -9.37 6.20
CA MET A 86 -4.98 -8.81 5.47
C MET A 86 -5.14 -9.48 4.12
N ALA A 87 -6.37 -9.85 3.79
CA ALA A 87 -6.77 -10.20 2.44
C ALA A 87 -7.39 -9.00 1.74
N VAL A 88 -7.01 -8.78 0.49
CA VAL A 88 -7.60 -7.78 -0.41
C VAL A 88 -8.21 -8.51 -1.59
N ILE A 89 -9.49 -8.32 -1.83
CA ILE A 89 -10.23 -8.89 -2.97
C ILE A 89 -10.66 -7.72 -3.86
N ASP A 90 -10.26 -7.75 -5.12
CA ASP A 90 -10.67 -6.76 -6.11
C ASP A 90 -11.69 -7.38 -7.08
N TYR A 91 -12.96 -7.16 -6.81
CA TYR A 91 -14.05 -7.64 -7.65
C TYR A 91 -14.25 -6.82 -8.94
N SER A 92 -13.53 -5.70 -9.13
CA SER A 92 -13.50 -5.00 -10.41
C SER A 92 -12.76 -5.77 -11.50
N LEU A 93 -11.95 -6.76 -11.09
CA LEU A 93 -11.25 -7.65 -12.02
C LEU A 93 -12.11 -8.88 -12.37
N PRO A 94 -11.94 -9.44 -13.57
CA PRO A 94 -12.67 -10.65 -13.99
C PRO A 94 -12.26 -11.86 -13.13
N SER A 95 -13.17 -12.80 -12.95
CA SER A 95 -12.93 -14.01 -12.15
C SER A 95 -11.83 -14.91 -12.74
N THR A 96 -11.53 -14.77 -14.02
CA THR A 96 -10.45 -15.47 -14.72
C THR A 96 -9.06 -14.92 -14.42
N GLN A 97 -8.94 -13.86 -13.64
CA GLN A 97 -7.67 -13.30 -13.20
C GLN A 97 -7.45 -13.49 -11.71
N THR A 98 -6.18 -13.42 -11.28
CA THR A 98 -5.83 -13.23 -9.88
C THR A 98 -6.45 -11.92 -9.40
N ARG A 99 -7.25 -11.99 -8.35
CA ARG A 99 -7.95 -10.83 -7.79
C ARG A 99 -8.15 -10.89 -6.28
N MET A 100 -7.43 -11.79 -5.62
CA MET A 100 -7.29 -11.85 -4.17
C MET A 100 -5.81 -11.95 -3.82
N TRP A 101 -5.35 -11.07 -2.92
CA TRP A 101 -4.00 -11.07 -2.38
C TRP A 101 -4.07 -11.10 -0.86
N VAL A 102 -3.22 -11.91 -0.24
CA VAL A 102 -3.09 -11.99 1.21
C VAL A 102 -1.70 -11.55 1.60
N PHE A 103 -1.62 -10.58 2.51
CA PHE A 103 -0.37 -10.01 2.96
C PHE A 103 -0.12 -10.28 4.44
N ASP A 104 1.16 -10.43 4.81
CA ASP A 104 1.66 -10.17 6.14
C ASP A 104 2.05 -8.69 6.22
N LEU A 105 1.32 -7.93 7.04
CA LEU A 105 1.49 -6.48 7.14
C LEU A 105 2.75 -6.10 7.92
N SER A 106 3.23 -6.96 8.85
CA SER A 106 4.43 -6.67 9.63
C SER A 106 5.68 -6.59 8.75
N ASP A 107 5.76 -7.46 7.74
CA ASP A 107 6.93 -7.60 6.88
C ASP A 107 6.69 -7.04 5.47
N ALA A 108 5.49 -6.52 5.21
CA ALA A 108 5.03 -6.10 3.88
C ALA A 108 5.21 -7.23 2.83
N LYS A 109 4.90 -8.47 3.22
CA LYS A 109 5.13 -9.67 2.42
C LYS A 109 3.82 -10.18 1.84
N LEU A 110 3.82 -10.49 0.54
CA LEU A 110 2.74 -11.23 -0.10
C LEU A 110 2.83 -12.70 0.30
N LEU A 111 1.75 -13.27 0.84
CA LEU A 111 1.63 -14.66 1.22
C LEU A 111 0.93 -15.48 0.14
N PHE A 112 -0.16 -14.94 -0.43
CA PHE A 112 -0.96 -15.61 -1.46
C PHE A 112 -1.42 -14.60 -2.50
N ALA A 113 -1.51 -15.06 -3.75
CA ALA A 113 -2.12 -14.34 -4.87
C ALA A 113 -3.00 -15.34 -5.64
N GLU A 114 -4.33 -15.21 -5.54
CA GLU A 114 -5.28 -16.25 -5.90
C GLU A 114 -6.45 -15.75 -6.74
N HIS A 115 -7.00 -16.69 -7.50
CA HIS A 115 -8.33 -16.53 -8.06
C HIS A 115 -9.36 -16.70 -6.94
N VAL A 116 -10.42 -15.92 -6.96
CA VAL A 116 -11.52 -16.04 -6.02
C VAL A 116 -12.87 -15.96 -6.76
N ALA A 117 -13.79 -16.88 -6.47
CA ALA A 117 -15.14 -16.82 -7.00
C ALA A 117 -16.01 -15.82 -6.23
N HIS A 118 -17.02 -15.30 -6.89
CA HIS A 118 -18.08 -14.47 -6.30
C HIS A 118 -19.44 -15.17 -6.36
N GLY A 119 -20.45 -14.57 -5.76
CA GLY A 119 -21.82 -15.06 -5.73
C GLY A 119 -22.47 -15.08 -7.11
N LYS A 120 -23.27 -16.12 -7.39
CA LYS A 120 -23.86 -16.35 -8.72
C LYS A 120 -24.74 -15.20 -9.22
N ASN A 121 -25.36 -14.45 -8.31
CA ASN A 121 -26.17 -13.29 -8.67
C ASN A 121 -25.39 -11.98 -8.69
N SER A 122 -24.08 -12.02 -8.37
CA SER A 122 -23.19 -10.86 -8.54
C SER A 122 -22.82 -10.59 -10.00
N GLY A 123 -22.81 -11.62 -10.86
CA GLY A 123 -22.48 -11.50 -12.28
C GLY A 123 -21.93 -12.78 -12.87
N GLU A 124 -21.40 -12.70 -14.08
CA GLU A 124 -20.80 -13.85 -14.79
C GLU A 124 -19.29 -13.89 -14.56
N ASN A 125 -18.46 -13.44 -15.51
CA ASN A 125 -17.03 -13.32 -15.31
C ASN A 125 -16.69 -12.09 -14.46
N MET A 126 -17.41 -11.00 -14.68
CA MET A 126 -17.32 -9.77 -13.88
C MET A 126 -18.38 -9.79 -12.78
N ALA A 127 -18.01 -9.43 -11.57
CA ALA A 127 -18.97 -9.11 -10.53
C ALA A 127 -19.40 -7.64 -10.68
N THR A 128 -20.71 -7.39 -10.80
CA THR A 128 -21.25 -6.04 -11.02
C THR A 128 -22.38 -5.69 -10.05
N ARG A 129 -22.81 -6.66 -9.23
CA ARG A 129 -23.91 -6.49 -8.26
C ARG A 129 -23.51 -7.07 -6.93
N PHE A 130 -23.79 -6.33 -5.86
CA PHE A 130 -23.44 -6.67 -4.49
C PHE A 130 -24.63 -6.44 -3.58
N SER A 131 -24.70 -7.15 -2.46
CA SER A 131 -25.86 -7.04 -1.58
C SER A 131 -25.51 -7.46 -0.16
N ASN A 132 -26.23 -6.86 0.78
CA ASN A 132 -26.28 -7.25 2.19
C ASN A 132 -27.60 -8.01 2.54
N ALA A 133 -28.49 -8.20 1.56
CA ALA A 133 -29.76 -8.88 1.78
C ALA A 133 -29.60 -10.40 1.83
N GLU A 134 -30.31 -11.03 2.78
CA GLU A 134 -30.38 -12.48 2.87
C GLU A 134 -30.98 -13.09 1.61
N GLY A 135 -30.51 -14.27 1.21
CA GLY A 135 -30.99 -14.98 0.03
C GLY A 135 -30.62 -14.30 -1.31
N SER A 136 -29.94 -13.16 -1.32
CA SER A 136 -29.56 -12.46 -2.56
C SER A 136 -28.63 -13.27 -3.46
N LEU A 137 -27.84 -14.20 -2.88
CA LEU A 137 -26.81 -14.99 -3.55
C LEU A 137 -25.74 -14.10 -4.22
N GLN A 138 -25.60 -12.87 -3.73
CA GLN A 138 -24.61 -11.89 -4.15
C GLN A 138 -23.49 -11.78 -3.11
N SER A 139 -22.28 -11.45 -3.55
CA SER A 139 -21.19 -11.09 -2.67
C SER A 139 -21.46 -9.73 -2.02
N SER A 140 -20.77 -9.44 -0.92
CA SER A 140 -20.81 -8.16 -0.23
C SER A 140 -19.48 -7.45 -0.35
N LEU A 141 -19.50 -6.11 -0.30
CA LEU A 141 -18.34 -5.23 -0.32
C LEU A 141 -17.91 -4.85 1.10
N GLY A 142 -16.77 -4.18 1.18
CA GLY A 142 -16.33 -3.52 2.40
C GLY A 142 -15.35 -4.32 3.25
N LEU A 143 -15.22 -3.90 4.50
CA LEU A 143 -14.27 -4.46 5.45
C LEU A 143 -14.96 -5.52 6.33
N PHE A 144 -14.28 -6.65 6.49
CA PHE A 144 -14.70 -7.77 7.34
C PHE A 144 -13.60 -8.14 8.31
N THR A 145 -14.00 -8.76 9.43
CA THR A 145 -13.13 -9.54 10.30
C THR A 145 -13.31 -11.01 10.00
N ALA A 146 -12.20 -11.71 9.77
CA ALA A 146 -12.18 -13.16 9.64
C ALA A 146 -12.21 -13.79 11.04
N ALA A 147 -13.27 -14.51 11.34
CA ALA A 147 -13.58 -14.97 12.68
C ALA A 147 -13.07 -16.41 12.95
N GLU A 148 -13.94 -17.29 13.45
CA GLU A 148 -13.63 -18.68 13.72
C GLU A 148 -13.75 -19.56 12.47
N THR A 149 -13.04 -20.68 12.50
CA THR A 149 -13.16 -21.74 11.49
C THR A 149 -14.16 -22.82 11.95
N TYR A 150 -14.72 -23.53 10.98
CA TYR A 150 -15.55 -24.69 11.21
C TYR A 150 -15.52 -25.66 10.03
N ASP A 151 -15.87 -26.89 10.23
CA ASP A 151 -16.09 -27.86 9.17
C ASP A 151 -17.59 -27.97 8.88
N GLY A 152 -17.98 -27.68 7.65
CA GLY A 152 -19.36 -27.69 7.19
C GLY A 152 -19.50 -28.34 5.81
N GLU A 153 -20.63 -28.10 5.12
CA GLU A 153 -20.90 -28.66 3.78
C GLU A 153 -19.82 -28.32 2.74
N ASN A 154 -19.16 -27.15 2.89
CA ASN A 154 -18.05 -26.72 2.02
C ASN A 154 -16.68 -27.21 2.53
N GLY A 155 -16.64 -28.06 3.57
CA GLY A 155 -15.45 -28.45 4.30
C GLY A 155 -14.93 -27.33 5.21
N TYR A 156 -13.62 -27.33 5.45
CA TYR A 156 -12.96 -26.33 6.29
C TYR A 156 -13.19 -24.91 5.79
N SER A 157 -13.87 -24.11 6.58
CA SER A 157 -14.41 -22.80 6.21
C SER A 157 -14.13 -21.77 7.29
N LEU A 158 -14.02 -20.50 6.90
CA LEU A 158 -13.71 -19.35 7.75
C LEU A 158 -14.88 -18.36 7.74
N ARG A 159 -15.51 -18.14 8.90
CA ARG A 159 -16.60 -17.17 9.04
C ARG A 159 -16.10 -15.74 8.87
N MET A 160 -16.96 -14.90 8.30
CA MET A 160 -16.70 -13.48 8.09
C MET A 160 -17.74 -12.65 8.82
N ASP A 161 -17.28 -11.70 9.64
CA ASP A 161 -18.11 -10.68 10.27
C ASP A 161 -17.95 -9.36 9.52
N GLY A 162 -19.04 -8.84 8.99
CA GLY A 162 -19.03 -7.54 8.30
C GLY A 162 -19.02 -6.38 9.29
N LEU A 163 -18.22 -5.38 9.01
CA LEU A 163 -18.02 -4.23 9.89
C LEU A 163 -18.78 -2.96 9.46
N GLU A 164 -19.45 -2.99 8.30
CA GLU A 164 -20.12 -1.82 7.72
C GLU A 164 -21.64 -1.98 7.73
N PRO A 165 -22.37 -1.24 8.62
CA PRO A 165 -23.82 -1.26 8.68
C PRO A 165 -24.47 -0.95 7.31
N GLY A 166 -25.43 -1.77 6.93
CA GLY A 166 -26.14 -1.66 5.65
C GLY A 166 -25.37 -2.17 4.42
N VAL A 167 -24.06 -2.41 4.55
CA VAL A 167 -23.19 -2.86 3.44
C VAL A 167 -22.86 -4.36 3.56
N ASN A 168 -22.41 -4.79 4.74
CA ASN A 168 -21.99 -6.17 4.98
C ASN A 168 -22.23 -6.68 6.40
N ASP A 169 -22.81 -5.88 7.28
CA ASP A 169 -23.04 -6.23 8.69
C ASP A 169 -23.86 -7.49 8.89
N ARG A 170 -24.63 -7.94 7.88
CA ARG A 170 -25.37 -9.20 7.90
C ARG A 170 -24.58 -10.40 7.36
N ALA A 171 -23.26 -10.25 7.16
CA ALA A 171 -22.42 -11.33 6.60
C ALA A 171 -22.51 -12.63 7.39
N ARG A 172 -22.50 -12.57 8.72
CA ARG A 172 -22.63 -13.76 9.59
C ARG A 172 -24.02 -14.42 9.48
N GLU A 173 -25.08 -13.65 9.48
CA GLU A 173 -26.47 -14.14 9.31
C GLU A 173 -26.64 -14.79 7.94
N ARG A 174 -26.03 -14.21 6.92
CA ARG A 174 -26.04 -14.70 5.55
C ARG A 174 -25.10 -15.87 5.30
N LEU A 175 -24.41 -16.36 6.34
CA LEU A 175 -23.46 -17.45 6.30
C LEU A 175 -22.34 -17.22 5.27
N LEU A 176 -21.87 -15.97 5.12
CA LEU A 176 -20.74 -15.66 4.25
C LEU A 176 -19.44 -16.17 4.88
N VAL A 177 -18.73 -17.01 4.14
CA VAL A 177 -17.51 -17.67 4.58
C VAL A 177 -16.46 -17.70 3.47
N ILE A 178 -15.18 -17.75 3.82
CA ILE A 178 -14.13 -18.16 2.90
C ILE A 178 -14.02 -19.67 2.93
N HIS A 179 -14.10 -20.33 1.77
CA HIS A 179 -14.04 -21.79 1.68
C HIS A 179 -13.37 -22.27 0.39
N GLY A 180 -12.99 -23.54 0.35
CA GLY A 180 -12.48 -24.18 -0.85
C GLY A 180 -13.61 -24.74 -1.73
N ALA A 181 -13.47 -24.65 -3.06
CA ALA A 181 -14.46 -25.20 -3.98
C ALA A 181 -13.81 -25.71 -5.29
N ASP A 182 -14.33 -26.84 -5.81
CA ASP A 182 -13.84 -27.45 -7.05
C ASP A 182 -14.16 -26.60 -8.29
N TYR A 183 -15.23 -25.80 -8.24
CA TYR A 183 -15.60 -24.88 -9.30
C TYR A 183 -14.66 -23.65 -9.41
N VAL A 184 -13.73 -23.49 -8.48
CA VAL A 184 -12.64 -22.50 -8.57
C VAL A 184 -11.44 -23.17 -9.21
N ASN A 185 -11.49 -23.33 -10.51
CA ASN A 185 -10.45 -23.97 -11.32
C ASN A 185 -10.01 -23.03 -12.45
N PRO A 186 -8.81 -22.41 -12.37
CA PRO A 186 -8.33 -21.46 -13.39
C PRO A 186 -8.19 -22.09 -14.78
N GLN A 187 -7.77 -23.36 -14.89
CA GLN A 187 -7.65 -24.04 -16.19
C GLN A 187 -9.02 -24.25 -16.85
N GLN A 188 -10.03 -24.59 -16.05
CA GLN A 188 -11.40 -24.70 -16.55
C GLN A 188 -11.96 -23.32 -16.89
N ALA A 189 -11.67 -22.30 -16.08
CA ALA A 189 -12.10 -20.92 -16.30
C ALA A 189 -11.58 -20.36 -17.63
N THR A 190 -10.34 -20.68 -18.03
CA THR A 190 -9.79 -20.29 -19.34
C THR A 190 -10.62 -20.84 -20.50
N ARG A 191 -11.16 -22.06 -20.37
CA ARG A 191 -11.96 -22.71 -21.42
C ARG A 191 -13.40 -22.21 -21.47
N GLN A 192 -14.02 -21.94 -20.31
CA GLN A 192 -15.44 -21.55 -20.22
C GLN A 192 -15.67 -20.03 -20.02
N GLY A 193 -14.59 -19.24 -19.99
CA GLY A 193 -14.64 -17.78 -19.91
C GLY A 193 -14.89 -17.22 -18.50
N ARG A 194 -15.02 -18.05 -17.44
CA ARG A 194 -15.19 -17.63 -16.04
C ARG A 194 -14.91 -18.76 -15.06
N LEU A 195 -14.76 -18.43 -13.78
CA LEU A 195 -14.84 -19.41 -12.68
C LEU A 195 -16.30 -19.85 -12.47
N GLY A 196 -16.50 -20.94 -11.74
CA GLY A 196 -17.76 -21.22 -11.08
C GLY A 196 -18.09 -20.14 -10.04
N ARG A 197 -19.32 -20.19 -9.49
CA ARG A 197 -19.85 -19.15 -8.61
C ARG A 197 -20.45 -19.74 -7.36
N SER A 198 -20.30 -19.02 -6.24
CA SER A 198 -20.85 -19.38 -4.94
C SER A 198 -22.28 -18.84 -4.75
N TRP A 199 -22.79 -18.94 -3.54
CA TRP A 199 -24.04 -18.31 -3.10
C TRP A 199 -23.78 -16.96 -2.37
N GLY A 200 -22.63 -16.34 -2.63
CA GLY A 200 -22.20 -15.05 -2.07
C GLY A 200 -20.80 -15.10 -1.47
N CYS A 201 -20.34 -16.26 -1.06
CA CYS A 201 -19.06 -16.49 -0.41
C CYS A 201 -17.86 -16.20 -1.34
N PRO A 202 -16.74 -15.65 -0.83
CA PRO A 202 -15.46 -15.74 -1.50
C PRO A 202 -14.98 -17.20 -1.48
N ALA A 203 -14.98 -17.87 -2.64
CA ALA A 203 -14.51 -19.25 -2.72
C ALA A 203 -13.16 -19.33 -3.42
N LEU A 204 -12.30 -20.23 -2.92
CA LEU A 204 -10.92 -20.44 -3.35
C LEU A 204 -10.72 -21.82 -3.97
N ARG A 205 -9.61 -22.01 -4.67
CA ARG A 205 -9.18 -23.37 -5.06
C ARG A 205 -8.99 -24.24 -3.82
N ARG A 206 -9.50 -25.48 -3.82
CA ARG A 206 -9.34 -26.39 -2.67
C ARG A 206 -7.89 -26.56 -2.23
N ALA A 207 -6.96 -26.63 -3.21
CA ALA A 207 -5.55 -26.87 -2.93
C ALA A 207 -4.88 -25.79 -2.05
N VAL A 208 -5.43 -24.56 -2.01
CA VAL A 208 -4.86 -23.44 -1.23
C VAL A 208 -5.78 -22.95 -0.11
N ALA A 209 -7.06 -23.32 -0.15
CA ALA A 209 -8.07 -22.78 0.75
C ALA A 209 -7.69 -22.97 2.22
N HIS A 210 -7.24 -24.15 2.61
CA HIS A 210 -6.85 -24.44 3.99
C HIS A 210 -5.74 -23.50 4.50
N GLN A 211 -4.68 -23.32 3.70
CA GLN A 211 -3.55 -22.46 4.05
C GLN A 211 -3.96 -20.99 4.14
N VAL A 212 -4.81 -20.51 3.21
CA VAL A 212 -5.34 -19.15 3.23
C VAL A 212 -6.22 -18.94 4.46
N ILE A 213 -7.12 -19.85 4.76
CA ILE A 213 -8.00 -19.82 5.94
C ILE A 213 -7.16 -19.77 7.23
N ASP A 214 -6.15 -20.64 7.37
CA ASP A 214 -5.26 -20.64 8.53
C ASP A 214 -4.45 -19.34 8.66
N SER A 215 -4.15 -18.70 7.56
CA SER A 215 -3.46 -17.41 7.58
C SER A 215 -4.36 -16.26 8.04
N LEU A 216 -5.67 -16.37 7.84
CA LEU A 216 -6.63 -15.29 8.08
C LEU A 216 -7.47 -15.47 9.35
N LYS A 217 -7.60 -16.68 9.90
CA LYS A 217 -8.42 -16.93 11.09
C LYS A 217 -7.97 -16.11 12.31
N GLY A 218 -8.88 -15.93 13.27
CA GLY A 218 -8.56 -15.31 14.55
C GLY A 218 -8.49 -13.79 14.52
N GLY A 219 -9.33 -13.13 13.73
CA GLY A 219 -9.50 -11.68 13.75
C GLY A 219 -8.68 -10.92 12.71
N GLN A 220 -8.12 -11.60 11.70
CA GLN A 220 -7.48 -10.92 10.59
C GLN A 220 -8.54 -10.23 9.72
N THR A 221 -8.11 -9.27 8.88
CA THR A 221 -9.05 -8.48 8.08
C THR A 221 -9.14 -8.96 6.64
N VAL A 222 -10.33 -8.80 6.06
CA VAL A 222 -10.62 -9.05 4.64
C VAL A 222 -11.30 -7.81 4.08
N PHE A 223 -10.75 -7.25 3.01
CA PHE A 223 -11.32 -6.11 2.31
C PHE A 223 -11.78 -6.54 0.92
N ALA A 224 -13.07 -6.35 0.63
CA ALA A 224 -13.68 -6.66 -0.66
C ALA A 224 -14.05 -5.35 -1.38
N TYR A 225 -13.39 -5.11 -2.51
CA TYR A 225 -13.50 -3.89 -3.30
C TYR A 225 -14.29 -4.10 -4.59
N TYR A 226 -15.07 -3.10 -4.93
CA TYR A 226 -15.60 -2.81 -6.27
C TYR A 226 -15.84 -1.30 -6.34
N PRO A 227 -15.70 -0.62 -7.50
CA PRO A 227 -15.93 0.82 -7.62
C PRO A 227 -17.43 1.16 -7.63
N ASP A 228 -18.14 0.79 -6.56
CA ASP A 228 -19.55 1.15 -6.34
C ASP A 228 -19.60 2.54 -5.73
N SER A 229 -20.20 3.50 -6.45
CA SER A 229 -20.21 4.91 -6.03
C SER A 229 -21.00 5.15 -4.74
N GLN A 230 -22.06 4.37 -4.49
CA GLN A 230 -22.86 4.50 -3.27
C GLN A 230 -22.06 4.01 -2.06
N TRP A 231 -21.41 2.85 -2.16
CA TRP A 231 -20.55 2.34 -1.10
C TRP A 231 -19.34 3.23 -0.86
N LEU A 232 -18.63 3.62 -1.93
CA LEU A 232 -17.43 4.49 -1.81
C LEU A 232 -17.76 5.83 -1.14
N GLY A 233 -18.90 6.43 -1.49
CA GLY A 233 -19.34 7.70 -0.91
C GLY A 233 -19.92 7.59 0.51
N GLY A 234 -20.40 6.39 0.91
CA GLY A 234 -21.08 6.15 2.19
C GLY A 234 -20.30 5.31 3.20
N SER A 235 -19.17 4.71 2.83
CA SER A 235 -18.42 3.84 3.72
C SER A 235 -17.87 4.59 4.93
N ARG A 236 -18.14 4.03 6.10
CA ARG A 236 -17.65 4.59 7.37
C ARG A 236 -16.13 4.47 7.55
N PHE A 237 -15.45 3.64 6.76
CA PHE A 237 -14.01 3.40 6.89
C PHE A 237 -13.18 4.07 5.81
N LEU A 238 -13.79 4.49 4.69
CA LEU A 238 -13.09 5.18 3.60
C LEU A 238 -12.99 6.69 3.77
N GLY A 239 -13.51 7.26 4.84
CA GLY A 239 -13.53 8.71 5.12
C GLY A 239 -12.72 9.15 6.35
N CYS A 240 -11.90 8.28 6.94
CA CYS A 240 -11.21 8.60 8.19
C CYS A 240 -10.06 9.61 8.06
N ASN A 241 -9.50 9.76 6.86
CA ASN A 241 -8.36 10.67 6.58
C ASN A 241 -8.34 11.09 5.10
N ALA A 242 -7.13 11.31 4.55
CA ALA A 242 -6.91 11.68 3.14
C ALA A 242 -7.58 10.74 2.11
N SER A 243 -7.88 9.49 2.48
CA SER A 243 -8.65 8.55 1.66
C SER A 243 -10.10 8.95 1.47
N GLY A 244 -10.68 9.74 2.37
CA GLY A 244 -12.00 10.31 2.15
C GLY A 244 -12.06 11.12 0.85
N ALA A 245 -11.01 11.87 0.54
CA ALA A 245 -10.87 12.58 -0.73
C ALA A 245 -10.72 11.63 -1.93
N LEU A 246 -9.98 10.53 -1.77
CA LEU A 246 -9.78 9.52 -2.82
C LEU A 246 -11.06 8.75 -3.08
N ALA A 247 -11.74 8.26 -2.04
CA ALA A 247 -13.01 7.56 -2.16
C ALA A 247 -14.09 8.46 -2.81
N ALA A 248 -14.17 9.72 -2.41
CA ALA A 248 -15.07 10.69 -3.01
C ALA A 248 -14.76 10.99 -4.49
N THR A 249 -13.49 10.92 -4.90
CA THR A 249 -13.09 11.07 -6.32
C THR A 249 -13.49 9.86 -7.14
N LEU A 250 -13.37 8.65 -6.59
CA LEU A 250 -13.75 7.40 -7.27
C LEU A 250 -15.27 7.18 -7.32
N ALA A 251 -16.04 7.86 -6.45
CA ALA A 251 -17.51 7.79 -6.41
C ALA A 251 -18.21 8.70 -7.43
N ARG A 252 -17.47 9.59 -8.11
CA ARG A 252 -17.97 10.50 -9.18
C ARG A 252 -17.82 9.89 -10.55
#